data_082d05160abe53556f379821f676bad1
#
_entry.id   082d05160abe53556f379821f676bad1
#
_cell.length_a   1.000
_cell.length_b   1.000
_cell.length_c   1.000
_cell.angle_alpha   90.00
_cell.angle_beta   90.00
_cell.angle_gamma   90.00
#
_symmetry.space_group_name_H-M   'P 1'
#
loop_
_entity.id
_entity.type
_entity.pdbx_description
1 polymer ?
#
loop_
_entity_poly.entity_id
_entity_poly.type
_entity_poly.pdbx_seq_one_letter_code
_entity_poly.pdbx_strand_id
1 'polypeptide(L)'
;MKKLAYLLVFVLLTFQAMAQEKAAAKEIPEGEIFTSTQSVTINGRTITLAAETGTVQLRDENDKPIALFGFTHYRKTNGAKDRPIVFAFNGGPLSASFWLHFGVLGPKRIEINDPAYTKPAPYKVVNNEFSILDKADLVMIDPVGVGFSKPIGDAKWKDFWGVDQDIRSIGLFIEQFIIRANKMNSPKYLLGESYGTFRNAGLVKHLQDKGIAMNGVIMVSAIFDLQHLLFGPGDDVAYLVHYPTYAATAWYHNKVKNKGESLETFLDEVRAFTQNEYAPALLKGDQLSTAEKNAVAQKLADYSGLSQDFYLKADLRVTNGEYFQELLRDKGLTVGRLDSRFTGINEDLLSQFSLTDPQSDAISPPYIAAFKDYLYNDLKVRKDLTYTTSASTREGFAWDWKHAGNVIWNMQVVTTTLPDMTSAMKRNPDLKILILNGYYDLATVFYGVERSINHMGLDPELKKNIIMKYYEAGHMMYTHIPSMAKFKKDVDEFIDQTSN
;
A
#
# COMPACT_ATOMS: atom_id res chain seq x y z
N MET A 1 35.88 61.21 32.70
CA MET A 1 36.56 60.00 32.22
C MET A 1 35.96 58.68 32.75
N LYS A 2 35.64 58.50 34.00
CA LYS A 2 35.07 57.25 34.55
C LYS A 2 33.68 56.86 33.94
N LYS A 3 32.79 57.83 33.64
CA LYS A 3 31.47 57.57 33.08
C LYS A 3 31.50 57.09 31.63
N LEU A 4 32.52 57.52 30.87
CA LEU A 4 32.70 57.13 29.46
C LEU A 4 33.23 55.66 29.33
N ALA A 5 34.06 55.24 30.30
CA ALA A 5 34.60 53.88 30.38
C ALA A 5 33.50 52.84 30.70
N TYR A 6 32.52 53.17 31.53
CA TYR A 6 31.38 52.27 31.82
C TYR A 6 30.42 52.12 30.63
N LEU A 7 30.25 53.20 29.81
CA LEU A 7 29.40 53.12 28.63
C LEU A 7 30.06 52.26 27.54
N LEU A 8 31.36 52.31 27.36
CA LEU A 8 32.11 51.50 26.40
C LEU A 8 32.14 50.00 26.79
N VAL A 9 32.25 49.70 28.11
CA VAL A 9 32.21 48.33 28.60
C VAL A 9 30.80 47.74 28.46
N PHE A 10 29.74 48.53 28.65
CA PHE A 10 28.36 48.08 28.49
C PHE A 10 28.00 47.83 27.01
N VAL A 11 28.50 48.65 26.06
CA VAL A 11 28.32 48.47 24.65
C VAL A 11 29.13 47.28 24.13
N LEU A 12 30.32 47.00 24.63
CA LEU A 12 31.10 45.80 24.31
C LEU A 12 30.46 44.52 24.83
N LEU A 13 29.86 44.53 26.02
CA LEU A 13 29.14 43.39 26.59
C LEU A 13 27.83 43.11 25.82
N THR A 14 27.13 44.14 25.34
CA THR A 14 25.92 43.94 24.49
C THR A 14 26.30 43.44 23.09
N PHE A 15 27.43 43.87 22.51
CA PHE A 15 27.91 43.30 21.23
C PHE A 15 28.40 41.84 21.38
N GLN A 16 29.01 41.47 22.50
CA GLN A 16 29.35 40.07 22.77
C GLN A 16 28.11 39.22 23.03
N ALA A 17 27.06 39.71 23.70
CA ALA A 17 25.79 39.05 23.90
C ALA A 17 25.06 38.86 22.55
N MET A 18 25.05 39.87 21.69
CA MET A 18 24.46 39.76 20.31
C MET A 18 25.30 38.87 19.37
N ALA A 19 26.59 38.70 19.59
CA ALA A 19 27.44 37.76 18.84
C ALA A 19 27.28 36.30 19.34
N GLN A 20 26.86 36.09 20.57
CA GLN A 20 26.63 34.78 21.17
C GLN A 20 25.23 34.22 20.88
N GLU A 21 24.31 35.05 20.38
CA GLU A 21 22.97 34.65 19.90
C GLU A 21 22.91 34.34 18.38
N LYS A 22 24.03 34.18 17.70
CA LYS A 22 24.06 33.32 16.52
C LYS A 22 23.89 31.92 17.07
N ALA A 23 22.61 31.51 17.22
CA ALA A 23 22.26 30.11 17.45
C ALA A 23 23.15 29.26 16.55
N ALA A 24 23.97 28.40 17.13
CA ALA A 24 24.79 27.47 16.37
C ALA A 24 23.88 26.85 15.30
N ALA A 25 24.17 27.13 14.05
CA ALA A 25 23.36 26.61 12.95
C ALA A 25 23.23 25.13 13.22
N LYS A 26 22.02 24.64 13.47
CA LYS A 26 21.77 23.24 13.78
C LYS A 26 22.39 22.44 12.65
N GLU A 27 23.40 21.67 12.96
CA GLU A 27 24.10 20.85 11.95
C GLU A 27 23.05 19.99 11.25
N ILE A 28 22.91 20.13 9.94
CA ILE A 28 21.95 19.37 9.16
C ILE A 28 22.51 17.96 9.01
N PRO A 29 21.84 16.92 9.54
CA PRO A 29 22.40 15.59 9.55
C PRO A 29 22.58 15.06 8.11
N GLU A 30 23.72 14.46 7.87
CA GLU A 30 23.98 13.69 6.66
C GLU A 30 23.29 12.33 6.70
N GLY A 31 23.03 11.74 5.53
CA GLY A 31 22.54 10.37 5.45
C GLY A 31 23.61 9.37 5.88
N GLU A 32 23.18 8.26 6.45
CA GLU A 32 24.06 7.15 6.83
C GLU A 32 23.63 5.86 6.14
N ILE A 33 24.57 5.17 5.51
CA ILE A 33 24.33 3.94 4.74
C ILE A 33 25.16 2.82 5.32
N PHE A 34 24.48 1.72 5.64
CA PHE A 34 25.08 0.46 6.07
C PHE A 34 25.11 -0.49 4.89
N THR A 35 26.25 -1.16 4.71
CA THR A 35 26.45 -2.13 3.63
C THR A 35 26.59 -3.53 4.18
N SER A 36 26.01 -4.50 3.46
CA SER A 36 26.16 -5.91 3.76
C SER A 36 26.12 -6.76 2.50
N THR A 37 26.57 -8.00 2.60
CA THR A 37 26.38 -9.00 1.54
C THR A 37 25.26 -9.93 1.94
N GLN A 38 24.28 -10.07 1.06
CA GLN A 38 23.14 -10.95 1.23
C GLN A 38 23.13 -12.04 0.15
N SER A 39 22.34 -13.06 0.33
CA SER A 39 22.10 -14.07 -0.70
C SER A 39 20.66 -14.54 -0.70
N VAL A 40 20.20 -14.96 -1.88
CA VAL A 40 18.91 -15.60 -2.06
C VAL A 40 19.06 -16.78 -3.01
N THR A 41 18.39 -17.88 -2.73
CA THR A 41 18.33 -19.04 -3.62
C THR A 41 16.96 -19.11 -4.28
N ILE A 42 16.94 -18.97 -5.61
CA ILE A 42 15.73 -18.99 -6.45
C ILE A 42 15.94 -20.06 -7.53
N ASN A 43 14.98 -20.95 -7.68
CA ASN A 43 15.06 -22.06 -8.65
C ASN A 43 16.38 -22.84 -8.56
N GLY A 44 16.88 -23.10 -7.35
CA GLY A 44 18.11 -23.83 -7.08
C GLY A 44 19.42 -23.05 -7.37
N ARG A 45 19.33 -21.78 -7.77
CA ARG A 45 20.49 -20.92 -8.02
C ARG A 45 20.64 -19.88 -6.92
N THR A 46 21.82 -19.84 -6.30
CA THR A 46 22.13 -18.82 -5.29
C THR A 46 22.65 -17.55 -5.97
N ILE A 47 22.02 -16.43 -5.65
CA ILE A 47 22.36 -15.09 -6.13
C ILE A 47 22.97 -14.32 -4.97
N THR A 48 24.18 -13.79 -5.17
CA THR A 48 24.85 -12.91 -4.21
C THR A 48 24.45 -11.46 -4.48
N LEU A 49 24.09 -10.75 -3.42
CA LEU A 49 23.55 -9.40 -3.45
C LEU A 49 24.42 -8.46 -2.61
N ALA A 50 24.75 -7.31 -3.14
CA ALA A 50 25.18 -6.18 -2.34
C ALA A 50 23.92 -5.46 -1.81
N ALA A 51 23.84 -5.28 -0.51
CA ALA A 51 22.76 -4.57 0.14
C ALA A 51 23.27 -3.24 0.75
N GLU A 52 22.55 -2.16 0.45
CA GLU A 52 22.71 -0.84 1.06
C GLU A 52 21.42 -0.51 1.82
N THR A 53 21.52 -0.24 3.12
CA THR A 53 20.38 0.09 3.97
C THR A 53 20.68 1.33 4.79
N GLY A 54 19.75 2.25 4.91
CA GLY A 54 19.94 3.47 5.72
C GLY A 54 19.21 4.66 5.15
N THR A 55 19.86 5.82 5.19
CA THR A 55 19.26 7.08 4.73
C THR A 55 20.18 7.86 3.81
N VAL A 56 19.57 8.62 2.89
CA VAL A 56 20.23 9.67 2.10
C VAL A 56 19.54 11.00 2.35
N GLN A 57 20.27 12.10 2.19
CA GLN A 57 19.63 13.42 2.18
C GLN A 57 18.80 13.57 0.91
N LEU A 58 17.53 13.94 1.08
CA LEU A 58 16.69 14.41 0.01
C LEU A 58 16.83 15.94 -0.08
N ARG A 59 17.10 16.44 -1.29
CA ARG A 59 17.31 17.87 -1.54
C ARG A 59 16.24 18.38 -2.49
N ASP A 60 15.70 19.56 -2.19
CA ASP A 60 14.74 20.25 -3.07
C ASP A 60 15.41 20.84 -4.33
N GLU A 61 14.63 21.50 -5.17
CA GLU A 61 15.08 22.12 -6.42
C GLU A 61 16.10 23.27 -6.23
N ASN A 62 16.23 23.78 -5.00
CA ASN A 62 17.21 24.80 -4.61
C ASN A 62 18.44 24.17 -3.93
N ASP A 63 18.61 22.85 -4.06
CA ASP A 63 19.67 22.06 -3.42
C ASP A 63 19.65 22.10 -1.89
N LYS A 64 18.50 22.49 -1.29
CA LYS A 64 18.32 22.54 0.17
C LYS A 64 17.95 21.18 0.73
N PRO A 65 18.66 20.66 1.75
CA PRO A 65 18.29 19.40 2.39
C PRO A 65 16.94 19.52 3.13
N ILE A 66 15.99 18.63 2.82
CA ILE A 66 14.63 18.65 3.37
C ILE A 66 14.26 17.40 4.15
N ALA A 67 14.89 16.26 3.86
CA ALA A 67 14.65 15.02 4.60
C ALA A 67 15.89 14.13 4.64
N LEU A 68 15.98 13.29 5.67
CA LEU A 68 16.64 12.00 5.55
C LEU A 68 15.62 11.01 5.02
N PHE A 69 15.94 10.34 3.93
CA PHE A 69 15.04 9.44 3.22
C PHE A 69 15.56 8.01 3.30
N GLY A 70 14.76 7.13 3.93
CA GLY A 70 15.11 5.75 4.26
C GLY A 70 14.86 4.78 3.12
N PHE A 71 15.79 3.87 2.90
CA PHE A 71 15.66 2.84 1.88
C PHE A 71 16.48 1.60 2.19
N THR A 72 16.17 0.50 1.49
CA THR A 72 17.06 -0.67 1.36
C THR A 72 17.17 -1.01 -0.13
N HIS A 73 18.41 -1.06 -0.64
CA HIS A 73 18.71 -1.40 -2.03
C HIS A 73 19.43 -2.74 -2.11
N TYR A 74 18.88 -3.67 -2.85
CA TYR A 74 19.53 -4.94 -3.20
C TYR A 74 19.93 -4.93 -4.65
N ARG A 75 21.22 -5.11 -4.90
CA ARG A 75 21.83 -5.17 -6.22
C ARG A 75 22.58 -6.50 -6.40
N LYS A 76 22.32 -7.19 -7.50
CA LYS A 76 23.10 -8.39 -7.87
C LYS A 76 24.57 -8.02 -8.10
N THR A 77 25.51 -8.67 -7.40
CA THR A 77 26.92 -8.29 -7.40
C THR A 77 27.57 -8.32 -8.80
N ASN A 78 27.25 -9.31 -9.61
CA ASN A 78 27.72 -9.45 -10.99
C ASN A 78 26.59 -9.24 -12.00
N GLY A 79 25.63 -8.36 -11.70
CA GLY A 79 24.51 -8.01 -12.59
C GLY A 79 24.95 -7.10 -13.74
N ALA A 80 24.22 -7.17 -14.85
CA ALA A 80 24.39 -6.23 -15.96
C ALA A 80 24.12 -4.79 -15.48
N LYS A 81 24.80 -3.81 -16.09
CA LYS A 81 24.67 -2.39 -15.71
C LYS A 81 23.25 -1.86 -15.91
N ASP A 82 22.61 -2.29 -16.98
CA ASP A 82 21.26 -1.91 -17.42
C ASP A 82 20.16 -2.83 -16.87
N ARG A 83 20.51 -3.71 -15.91
CA ARG A 83 19.54 -4.59 -15.23
C ARG A 83 18.33 -3.79 -14.74
N PRO A 84 17.10 -4.32 -14.90
CA PRO A 84 15.89 -3.68 -14.42
C PRO A 84 15.96 -3.29 -12.94
N ILE A 85 15.28 -2.19 -12.57
CA ILE A 85 15.18 -1.73 -11.19
C ILE A 85 13.72 -1.54 -10.79
N VAL A 86 13.35 -2.08 -9.63
CA VAL A 86 12.01 -1.97 -9.05
C VAL A 86 12.06 -1.10 -7.80
N PHE A 87 11.27 -0.03 -7.78
CA PHE A 87 11.04 0.80 -6.61
C PHE A 87 9.77 0.33 -5.93
N ALA A 88 9.89 -0.18 -4.71
CA ALA A 88 8.79 -0.84 -4.01
C ALA A 88 8.49 -0.19 -2.65
N PHE A 89 7.20 -0.12 -2.29
CA PHE A 89 6.73 0.46 -1.03
C PHE A 89 5.35 -0.07 -0.63
N ASN A 90 5.13 -0.16 0.68
CA ASN A 90 3.80 -0.38 1.23
C ASN A 90 2.95 0.92 1.24
N GLY A 91 1.69 0.77 1.58
CA GLY A 91 0.71 1.85 1.64
C GLY A 91 0.54 2.47 3.02
N GLY A 92 -0.61 2.30 3.58
CA GLY A 92 -1.06 2.86 4.85
C GLY A 92 -2.16 3.92 4.64
N PRO A 93 -1.92 5.25 4.45
CA PRO A 93 -0.62 5.88 4.26
C PRO A 93 0.32 5.81 5.45
N LEU A 94 1.61 5.92 5.19
CA LEU A 94 2.70 5.86 6.17
C LEU A 94 2.76 4.54 6.96
N SER A 95 2.72 3.40 6.23
CA SER A 95 3.28 2.12 6.64
C SER A 95 4.68 1.97 6.06
N ALA A 96 5.64 1.51 6.85
CA ALA A 96 6.96 1.18 6.36
C ALA A 96 6.92 -0.06 5.45
N SER A 97 7.89 -0.17 4.56
CA SER A 97 7.88 -1.15 3.47
C SER A 97 8.29 -2.56 3.87
N PHE A 98 8.41 -2.84 5.17
CA PHE A 98 8.86 -4.14 5.70
C PHE A 98 7.90 -5.30 5.39
N TRP A 99 6.62 -5.03 5.15
CA TRP A 99 5.64 -6.06 4.79
C TRP A 99 5.97 -6.70 3.44
N LEU A 100 6.08 -5.91 2.39
CA LEU A 100 6.51 -6.38 1.07
C LEU A 100 7.95 -6.90 1.12
N HIS A 101 8.83 -6.19 1.83
CA HIS A 101 10.24 -6.53 1.94
C HIS A 101 10.44 -7.93 2.51
N PHE A 102 9.80 -8.22 3.65
CA PHE A 102 9.98 -9.47 4.39
C PHE A 102 8.89 -10.51 4.11
N GLY A 103 7.87 -10.10 3.33
CA GLY A 103 6.81 -10.98 2.85
C GLY A 103 7.16 -11.70 1.55
N VAL A 104 7.60 -10.95 0.52
CA VAL A 104 7.77 -11.54 -0.82
C VAL A 104 8.92 -10.98 -1.65
N LEU A 105 9.35 -9.71 -1.44
CA LEU A 105 10.31 -9.08 -2.37
C LEU A 105 11.77 -9.27 -1.97
N GLY A 106 12.09 -9.20 -0.69
CA GLY A 106 13.46 -9.30 -0.19
C GLY A 106 14.05 -10.72 -0.26
N PRO A 107 15.34 -10.88 0.09
CA PRO A 107 16.03 -12.17 0.00
C PRO A 107 15.63 -13.17 1.09
N LYS A 108 14.99 -12.70 2.15
CA LYS A 108 14.47 -13.47 3.27
C LYS A 108 13.00 -13.19 3.47
N ARG A 109 12.27 -14.18 3.99
CA ARG A 109 10.87 -14.05 4.40
C ARG A 109 10.61 -14.70 5.76
N ILE A 110 9.54 -14.28 6.39
CA ILE A 110 9.05 -14.91 7.63
C ILE A 110 8.12 -16.09 7.30
N GLU A 111 8.24 -17.20 8.03
CA GLU A 111 7.22 -18.24 8.05
C GLU A 111 6.10 -17.83 9.01
N ILE A 112 4.86 -17.91 8.54
CA ILE A 112 3.66 -17.64 9.31
C ILE A 112 2.67 -18.79 9.14
N ASN A 113 1.67 -18.87 10.02
CA ASN A 113 0.51 -19.73 9.82
C ASN A 113 -0.53 -19.00 8.97
N ASP A 114 -0.96 -19.62 7.87
CA ASP A 114 -1.98 -19.07 6.97
C ASP A 114 -3.13 -20.10 6.79
N PRO A 115 -4.38 -19.74 7.05
CA PRO A 115 -4.90 -18.47 7.59
C PRO A 115 -5.17 -18.53 9.11
N ALA A 116 -4.16 -18.68 9.94
CA ALA A 116 -4.31 -18.82 11.39
C ALA A 116 -3.29 -17.95 12.15
N TYR A 117 -3.56 -17.77 13.44
CA TYR A 117 -2.66 -17.05 14.35
C TYR A 117 -1.27 -17.71 14.40
N THR A 118 -0.23 -16.91 14.25
CA THR A 118 1.16 -17.33 14.39
C THR A 118 1.57 -17.26 15.87
N LYS A 119 1.99 -18.39 16.44
CA LYS A 119 2.41 -18.46 17.86
C LYS A 119 3.53 -17.43 18.15
N PRO A 120 3.60 -16.93 19.40
CA PRO A 120 4.71 -16.07 19.82
C PRO A 120 6.09 -16.72 19.57
N ALA A 121 7.13 -15.87 19.54
CA ALA A 121 8.51 -16.28 19.30
C ALA A 121 8.92 -17.61 20.01
N PRO A 122 9.85 -18.38 19.39
CA PRO A 122 10.77 -17.98 18.32
C PRO A 122 10.16 -18.02 16.92
N TYR A 123 10.40 -16.97 16.14
CA TYR A 123 9.95 -16.88 14.75
C TYR A 123 10.99 -17.44 13.80
N LYS A 124 10.55 -18.01 12.68
CA LYS A 124 11.43 -18.66 11.70
C LYS A 124 11.56 -17.82 10.44
N VAL A 125 12.79 -17.34 10.20
CA VAL A 125 13.18 -16.62 8.98
C VAL A 125 13.80 -17.63 8.01
N VAL A 126 13.37 -17.59 6.76
CA VAL A 126 13.79 -18.53 5.73
C VAL A 126 14.26 -17.79 4.47
N ASN A 127 14.93 -18.54 3.57
CA ASN A 127 15.20 -18.06 2.22
C ASN A 127 13.89 -17.72 1.52
N ASN A 128 13.88 -16.67 0.71
CA ASN A 128 12.72 -16.28 -0.09
C ASN A 128 12.91 -16.71 -1.55
N GLU A 129 12.48 -17.91 -1.86
CA GLU A 129 12.50 -18.46 -3.22
C GLU A 129 11.53 -17.75 -4.19
N PHE A 130 10.63 -16.94 -3.65
CA PHE A 130 9.64 -16.15 -4.41
C PHE A 130 10.07 -14.71 -4.68
N SER A 131 11.28 -14.33 -4.25
CA SER A 131 11.83 -13.00 -4.49
C SER A 131 12.01 -12.71 -5.98
N ILE A 132 11.87 -11.44 -6.37
CA ILE A 132 12.11 -10.95 -7.74
C ILE A 132 13.59 -10.62 -8.02
N LEU A 133 14.48 -10.91 -7.08
CA LEU A 133 15.89 -10.53 -7.15
C LEU A 133 16.70 -11.31 -8.20
N ASP A 134 16.15 -12.32 -8.82
CA ASP A 134 16.69 -12.93 -10.05
C ASP A 134 16.41 -12.10 -11.31
N LYS A 135 15.33 -11.30 -11.33
CA LYS A 135 14.89 -10.47 -12.46
C LYS A 135 15.38 -9.02 -12.38
N ALA A 136 15.29 -8.39 -11.23
CA ALA A 136 15.55 -6.97 -11.06
C ALA A 136 16.39 -6.65 -9.83
N ASP A 137 17.05 -5.48 -9.83
CA ASP A 137 17.50 -4.85 -8.60
C ASP A 137 16.28 -4.27 -7.87
N LEU A 138 16.31 -4.22 -6.54
CA LEU A 138 15.16 -3.85 -5.72
C LEU A 138 15.51 -2.70 -4.78
N VAL A 139 14.69 -1.66 -4.78
CA VAL A 139 14.76 -0.54 -3.83
C VAL A 139 13.49 -0.51 -3.00
N MET A 140 13.58 -0.95 -1.75
CA MET A 140 12.51 -0.81 -0.77
C MET A 140 12.56 0.61 -0.20
N ILE A 141 11.45 1.35 -0.29
CA ILE A 141 11.37 2.77 0.08
C ILE A 141 10.50 2.93 1.31
N ASP A 142 10.99 3.66 2.30
CA ASP A 142 10.23 4.09 3.47
C ASP A 142 9.88 5.58 3.34
N PRO A 143 8.62 5.97 3.13
CA PRO A 143 8.20 7.38 3.04
C PRO A 143 8.55 8.18 4.28
N VAL A 144 8.67 9.52 4.16
CA VAL A 144 9.00 10.40 5.30
C VAL A 144 7.95 10.29 6.41
N GLY A 145 8.37 9.75 7.54
CA GLY A 145 7.52 9.45 8.71
C GLY A 145 7.66 8.00 9.19
N VAL A 146 8.14 7.10 8.34
CA VAL A 146 8.35 5.69 8.68
C VAL A 146 9.78 5.24 8.36
N GLY A 147 10.12 4.01 8.73
CA GLY A 147 11.48 3.53 8.64
C GLY A 147 12.45 4.43 9.42
N PHE A 148 13.49 4.89 8.74
CA PHE A 148 14.43 5.88 9.23
C PHE A 148 14.17 7.28 8.66
N SER A 149 13.11 7.45 7.88
CA SER A 149 12.81 8.69 7.16
C SER A 149 12.23 9.75 8.07
N LYS A 150 12.81 10.95 8.02
CA LYS A 150 12.39 12.10 8.85
C LYS A 150 12.70 13.43 8.16
N PRO A 151 11.92 14.49 8.42
CA PRO A 151 12.27 15.84 7.99
C PRO A 151 13.57 16.32 8.63
N ILE A 152 14.32 17.15 7.90
CA ILE A 152 15.52 17.83 8.41
C ILE A 152 15.52 19.30 8.03
N GLY A 153 16.42 20.08 8.62
CA GLY A 153 16.47 21.51 8.40
C GLY A 153 15.20 22.21 8.87
N ASP A 154 14.62 23.01 7.99
CA ASP A 154 13.39 23.77 8.26
C ASP A 154 12.11 22.99 7.91
N ALA A 155 12.25 21.86 7.21
CA ALA A 155 11.12 21.05 6.77
C ALA A 155 10.38 20.39 7.94
N LYS A 156 9.08 20.20 7.79
CA LYS A 156 8.18 19.69 8.83
C LYS A 156 7.40 18.49 8.30
N TRP A 157 6.81 17.70 9.18
CA TRP A 157 6.01 16.52 8.82
C TRP A 157 4.93 16.83 7.78
N LYS A 158 4.21 17.95 7.93
CA LYS A 158 3.14 18.37 7.00
C LYS A 158 3.62 18.61 5.56
N ASP A 159 4.91 18.81 5.34
CA ASP A 159 5.48 19.03 4.01
C ASP A 159 5.62 17.70 3.24
N PHE A 160 5.38 16.56 3.95
CA PHE A 160 5.45 15.19 3.42
C PHE A 160 4.16 14.39 3.63
N TRP A 161 3.27 14.81 4.55
CA TRP A 161 2.08 14.07 4.94
C TRP A 161 0.85 14.54 4.17
N GLY A 162 0.68 14.00 3.00
CA GLY A 162 -0.45 14.23 2.14
C GLY A 162 -0.23 13.56 0.79
N VAL A 163 -1.29 13.44 0.00
CA VAL A 163 -1.24 12.73 -1.29
C VAL A 163 -0.19 13.35 -2.22
N ASP A 164 -0.26 14.65 -2.45
CA ASP A 164 0.66 15.35 -3.35
C ASP A 164 2.07 15.49 -2.77
N GLN A 165 2.16 15.67 -1.45
CA GLN A 165 3.43 15.78 -0.73
C GLN A 165 4.20 14.46 -0.78
N ASP A 166 3.51 13.35 -0.61
CA ASP A 166 4.05 11.99 -0.66
C ASP A 166 4.53 11.65 -2.08
N ILE A 167 3.69 11.89 -3.09
CA ILE A 167 4.04 11.69 -4.51
C ILE A 167 5.29 12.49 -4.87
N ARG A 168 5.36 13.78 -4.50
CA ARG A 168 6.52 14.63 -4.80
C ARG A 168 7.79 14.15 -4.11
N SER A 169 7.72 13.80 -2.83
CA SER A 169 8.90 13.40 -2.07
C SER A 169 9.49 12.07 -2.54
N ILE A 170 8.63 11.10 -2.87
CA ILE A 170 9.07 9.81 -3.43
C ILE A 170 9.56 9.99 -4.87
N GLY A 171 8.89 10.82 -5.67
CA GLY A 171 9.35 11.14 -7.03
C GLY A 171 10.74 11.76 -7.02
N LEU A 172 10.98 12.72 -6.15
CA LEU A 172 12.28 13.34 -5.96
C LEU A 172 13.36 12.35 -5.50
N PHE A 173 13.00 11.44 -4.56
CA PHE A 173 13.90 10.38 -4.16
C PHE A 173 14.28 9.46 -5.33
N ILE A 174 13.32 9.03 -6.13
CA ILE A 174 13.56 8.15 -7.29
C ILE A 174 14.47 8.86 -8.30
N GLU A 175 14.22 10.13 -8.61
CA GLU A 175 15.03 10.95 -9.51
C GLU A 175 16.50 11.00 -9.03
N GLN A 176 16.74 11.36 -7.77
CA GLN A 176 18.09 11.42 -7.19
C GLN A 176 18.72 10.04 -7.08
N PHE A 177 17.94 8.99 -6.78
CA PHE A 177 18.43 7.64 -6.64
C PHE A 177 18.90 7.03 -7.97
N ILE A 178 18.15 7.19 -9.07
CA ILE A 178 18.56 6.64 -10.37
C ILE A 178 19.83 7.28 -10.90
N ILE A 179 20.07 8.55 -10.57
CA ILE A 179 21.35 9.24 -10.86
C ILE A 179 22.47 8.63 -10.01
N ARG A 180 22.28 8.56 -8.68
CA ARG A 180 23.26 8.00 -7.74
C ARG A 180 23.62 6.55 -8.06
N ALA A 181 22.63 5.73 -8.40
CA ALA A 181 22.81 4.31 -8.72
C ALA A 181 23.24 4.05 -10.17
N ASN A 182 23.38 5.11 -10.99
CA ASN A 182 23.71 5.01 -12.42
C ASN A 182 22.70 4.13 -13.19
N LYS A 183 21.39 4.31 -12.93
CA LYS A 183 20.26 3.54 -13.46
C LYS A 183 19.36 4.34 -14.42
N MET A 184 19.86 5.48 -14.95
CA MET A 184 19.08 6.34 -15.86
C MET A 184 18.54 5.58 -17.08
N ASN A 185 19.34 4.69 -17.65
CA ASN A 185 19.00 3.91 -18.85
C ASN A 185 18.53 2.47 -18.54
N SER A 186 18.29 2.10 -17.28
CA SER A 186 17.73 0.80 -16.93
C SER A 186 16.21 0.80 -17.09
N PRO A 187 15.57 -0.34 -17.44
CA PRO A 187 14.11 -0.50 -17.30
C PRO A 187 13.69 -0.24 -15.85
N LYS A 188 12.63 0.55 -15.66
CA LYS A 188 12.20 1.03 -14.34
C LYS A 188 10.78 0.63 -14.06
N TYR A 189 10.54 0.17 -12.83
CA TYR A 189 9.24 -0.28 -12.35
C TYR A 189 8.88 0.35 -11.01
N LEU A 190 7.59 0.65 -10.85
CA LEU A 190 7.00 0.94 -9.54
C LEU A 190 6.25 -0.29 -9.06
N LEU A 191 6.38 -0.64 -7.78
CA LEU A 191 5.59 -1.67 -7.12
C LEU A 191 5.01 -1.11 -5.83
N GLY A 192 3.69 -0.99 -5.75
CA GLY A 192 3.00 -0.49 -4.57
C GLY A 192 1.96 -1.46 -4.07
N GLU A 193 1.72 -1.46 -2.77
CA GLU A 193 0.63 -2.19 -2.13
C GLU A 193 -0.34 -1.25 -1.45
N SER A 194 -1.66 -1.53 -1.56
CA SER A 194 -2.69 -0.77 -0.85
C SER A 194 -2.67 0.71 -1.25
N TYR A 195 -2.63 1.65 -0.30
CA TYR A 195 -2.40 3.07 -0.59
C TYR A 195 -1.15 3.31 -1.47
N GLY A 196 -0.16 2.42 -1.46
CA GLY A 196 0.99 2.47 -2.37
C GLY A 196 0.59 2.38 -3.84
N THR A 197 -0.53 1.77 -4.17
CA THR A 197 -1.07 1.74 -5.54
C THR A 197 -1.75 3.05 -5.90
N PHE A 198 -2.44 3.66 -4.94
CA PHE A 198 -2.98 5.01 -5.06
C PHE A 198 -1.86 6.03 -5.33
N ARG A 199 -0.76 5.90 -4.57
CA ARG A 199 0.49 6.64 -4.80
C ARG A 199 1.05 6.37 -6.19
N ASN A 200 1.18 5.11 -6.62
CA ASN A 200 1.74 4.74 -7.92
C ASN A 200 1.02 5.41 -9.08
N ALA A 201 -0.29 5.50 -9.03
CA ALA A 201 -1.09 6.12 -10.08
C ALA A 201 -0.77 7.62 -10.27
N GLY A 202 -0.58 8.36 -9.17
CA GLY A 202 -0.12 9.75 -9.24
C GLY A 202 1.38 9.86 -9.54
N LEU A 203 2.20 8.96 -8.97
CA LEU A 203 3.65 8.98 -9.08
C LEU A 203 4.13 8.69 -10.51
N VAL A 204 3.51 7.76 -11.23
CA VAL A 204 3.91 7.43 -12.61
C VAL A 204 3.74 8.64 -13.53
N LYS A 205 2.65 9.40 -13.36
CA LYS A 205 2.44 10.66 -14.08
C LYS A 205 3.47 11.73 -13.67
N HIS A 206 3.68 11.89 -12.36
CA HIS A 206 4.65 12.86 -11.82
C HIS A 206 6.06 12.60 -12.35
N LEU A 207 6.52 11.37 -12.37
CA LEU A 207 7.82 10.99 -12.91
C LEU A 207 7.90 11.25 -14.43
N GLN A 208 6.83 10.94 -15.17
CA GLN A 208 6.75 11.22 -16.60
C GLN A 208 6.81 12.72 -16.88
N ASP A 209 6.20 13.57 -16.05
CA ASP A 209 6.29 15.03 -16.15
C ASP A 209 7.72 15.53 -15.92
N LYS A 210 8.54 14.76 -15.19
CA LYS A 210 9.99 14.98 -14.97
C LYS A 210 10.88 14.33 -16.04
N GLY A 211 10.30 13.76 -17.09
CA GLY A 211 11.05 13.05 -18.15
C GLY A 211 11.54 11.65 -17.77
N ILE A 212 11.03 11.07 -16.69
CA ILE A 212 11.39 9.72 -16.23
C ILE A 212 10.25 8.77 -16.61
N ALA A 213 10.43 8.01 -17.69
CA ALA A 213 9.48 7.01 -18.13
C ALA A 213 9.63 5.70 -17.33
N MET A 214 8.49 5.10 -16.96
CA MET A 214 8.42 3.77 -16.38
C MET A 214 8.08 2.74 -17.47
N ASN A 215 8.69 1.56 -17.39
CA ASN A 215 8.36 0.42 -18.25
C ASN A 215 7.08 -0.26 -17.77
N GLY A 216 6.88 -0.30 -16.46
CA GLY A 216 5.68 -0.89 -15.90
C GLY A 216 5.39 -0.45 -14.47
N VAL A 217 4.13 -0.63 -14.08
CA VAL A 217 3.64 -0.38 -12.72
C VAL A 217 2.92 -1.63 -12.20
N ILE A 218 3.35 -2.11 -11.04
CA ILE A 218 2.80 -3.29 -10.37
C ILE A 218 1.98 -2.83 -9.18
N MET A 219 0.71 -3.19 -9.17
CA MET A 219 -0.30 -2.75 -8.21
C MET A 219 -0.76 -3.95 -7.38
N VAL A 220 -0.36 -4.05 -6.13
CA VAL A 220 -0.75 -5.12 -5.21
C VAL A 220 -1.89 -4.65 -4.35
N SER A 221 -3.03 -5.35 -4.38
CA SER A 221 -4.24 -4.97 -3.62
C SER A 221 -4.63 -3.52 -3.85
N ALA A 222 -5.01 -3.24 -5.10
CA ALA A 222 -5.07 -1.89 -5.64
C ALA A 222 -6.27 -1.08 -5.13
N ILE A 223 -6.06 0.24 -5.07
CA ILE A 223 -7.11 1.26 -4.91
C ILE A 223 -6.74 2.49 -5.72
N PHE A 224 -7.71 3.07 -6.43
CA PHE A 224 -7.55 4.28 -7.25
C PHE A 224 -8.51 5.40 -6.88
N ASP A 225 -9.60 5.04 -6.20
CA ASP A 225 -10.70 5.94 -5.87
C ASP A 225 -11.15 5.68 -4.43
N LEU A 226 -11.01 6.68 -3.57
CA LEU A 226 -11.39 6.57 -2.17
C LEU A 226 -12.91 6.54 -1.95
N GLN A 227 -13.72 6.86 -2.98
CA GLN A 227 -15.17 6.69 -2.93
C GLN A 227 -15.57 5.24 -2.65
N HIS A 228 -14.74 4.27 -3.05
CA HIS A 228 -14.97 2.86 -2.78
C HIS A 228 -14.91 2.49 -1.29
N LEU A 229 -14.41 3.37 -0.42
CA LEU A 229 -14.31 3.17 1.03
C LEU A 229 -15.32 3.99 1.83
N LEU A 230 -16.13 4.81 1.17
CA LEU A 230 -17.05 5.72 1.83
C LEU A 230 -18.48 5.17 1.83
N PHE A 231 -18.86 4.61 2.96
CA PHE A 231 -20.22 4.16 3.20
C PHE A 231 -21.05 5.31 3.79
N GLY A 232 -22.03 5.78 3.05
CA GLY A 232 -22.84 6.91 3.51
C GLY A 232 -24.19 7.02 2.83
N PRO A 233 -25.13 7.75 3.43
CA PRO A 233 -26.44 7.95 2.82
C PRO A 233 -26.35 8.65 1.46
N GLY A 234 -27.01 8.08 0.46
CA GLY A 234 -27.07 8.64 -0.90
C GLY A 234 -25.86 8.36 -1.77
N ASP A 235 -24.83 7.67 -1.26
CA ASP A 235 -23.70 7.16 -2.05
C ASP A 235 -23.66 5.63 -1.97
N ASP A 236 -24.04 4.98 -3.06
CA ASP A 236 -24.21 3.53 -3.12
C ASP A 236 -22.97 2.79 -3.63
N VAL A 237 -21.94 3.51 -4.11
CA VAL A 237 -20.78 2.89 -4.78
C VAL A 237 -20.03 1.93 -3.87
N ALA A 238 -19.77 2.32 -2.61
CA ALA A 238 -19.05 1.47 -1.67
C ALA A 238 -19.80 0.15 -1.40
N TYR A 239 -21.10 0.17 -1.23
CA TYR A 239 -21.93 -1.03 -1.01
C TYR A 239 -21.87 -1.97 -2.21
N LEU A 240 -21.94 -1.43 -3.42
CA LEU A 240 -21.89 -2.22 -4.65
C LEU A 240 -20.51 -2.89 -4.86
N VAL A 241 -19.44 -2.14 -4.66
CA VAL A 241 -18.11 -2.68 -4.96
C VAL A 241 -17.60 -3.67 -3.91
N HIS A 242 -18.09 -3.60 -2.66
CA HIS A 242 -17.75 -4.56 -1.61
C HIS A 242 -18.52 -5.88 -1.73
N TYR A 243 -19.71 -5.84 -2.29
CA TYR A 243 -20.61 -6.99 -2.28
C TYR A 243 -20.02 -8.27 -2.89
N PRO A 244 -19.34 -8.26 -4.06
CA PRO A 244 -18.70 -9.47 -4.58
C PRO A 244 -17.62 -10.06 -3.67
N THR A 245 -16.94 -9.23 -2.86
CA THR A 245 -15.98 -9.71 -1.85
C THR A 245 -16.70 -10.33 -0.65
N TYR A 246 -17.88 -9.81 -0.25
CA TYR A 246 -18.72 -10.47 0.76
C TYR A 246 -19.11 -11.88 0.31
N ALA A 247 -19.54 -12.00 -0.94
CA ALA A 247 -19.89 -13.29 -1.51
C ALA A 247 -18.69 -14.25 -1.57
N ALA A 248 -17.50 -13.78 -1.97
CA ALA A 248 -16.28 -14.57 -1.94
C ALA A 248 -15.96 -15.08 -0.51
N THR A 249 -16.06 -14.20 0.46
CA THR A 249 -15.84 -14.53 1.88
C THR A 249 -16.83 -15.57 2.38
N ALA A 250 -18.12 -15.39 2.09
CA ALA A 250 -19.16 -16.36 2.43
C ALA A 250 -18.94 -17.72 1.74
N TRP A 251 -18.48 -17.70 0.49
CA TRP A 251 -18.12 -18.90 -0.26
C TRP A 251 -16.98 -19.67 0.45
N TYR A 252 -15.94 -18.97 0.86
CA TYR A 252 -14.83 -19.56 1.61
C TYR A 252 -15.30 -20.19 2.93
N HIS A 253 -16.12 -19.50 3.70
CA HIS A 253 -16.64 -19.98 5.01
C HIS A 253 -17.82 -20.94 4.90
N ASN A 254 -18.21 -21.39 3.70
CA ASN A 254 -19.35 -22.28 3.44
C ASN A 254 -20.68 -21.74 4.00
N LYS A 255 -20.89 -20.41 3.86
CA LYS A 255 -22.11 -19.71 4.30
C LYS A 255 -23.06 -19.38 3.14
N VAL A 256 -22.65 -19.59 1.88
CA VAL A 256 -23.50 -19.37 0.69
C VAL A 256 -24.52 -20.49 0.56
N LYS A 257 -25.70 -20.17 0.00
CA LYS A 257 -26.78 -21.13 -0.20
C LYS A 257 -26.43 -22.18 -1.26
N ASN A 258 -25.85 -21.72 -2.38
CA ASN A 258 -25.41 -22.58 -3.48
C ASN A 258 -23.97 -22.23 -3.84
N LYS A 259 -23.05 -23.15 -3.59
CA LYS A 259 -21.62 -22.87 -3.74
C LYS A 259 -21.13 -22.87 -5.20
N GLY A 260 -21.85 -23.53 -6.11
CA GLY A 260 -21.43 -23.70 -7.49
C GLY A 260 -20.20 -24.62 -7.66
N GLU A 261 -19.65 -24.66 -8.88
CA GLU A 261 -18.53 -25.55 -9.23
C GLU A 261 -17.16 -24.92 -8.90
N SER A 262 -17.02 -23.61 -9.05
CA SER A 262 -15.79 -22.86 -8.75
C SER A 262 -16.10 -21.48 -8.19
N LEU A 263 -15.10 -20.90 -7.49
CA LEU A 263 -15.20 -19.53 -7.00
C LEU A 263 -15.38 -18.52 -8.16
N GLU A 264 -14.67 -18.69 -9.26
CA GLU A 264 -14.74 -17.77 -10.40
C GLU A 264 -16.13 -17.75 -11.02
N THR A 265 -16.69 -18.92 -11.34
CA THR A 265 -18.06 -19.04 -11.89
C THR A 265 -19.10 -18.44 -10.94
N PHE A 266 -18.97 -18.71 -9.63
CA PHE A 266 -19.84 -18.13 -8.61
C PHE A 266 -19.73 -16.59 -8.58
N LEU A 267 -18.52 -16.05 -8.64
CA LEU A 267 -18.31 -14.61 -8.65
C LEU A 267 -18.80 -13.94 -9.93
N ASP A 268 -18.80 -14.62 -11.07
CA ASP A 268 -19.40 -14.09 -12.30
C ASP A 268 -20.92 -13.92 -12.16
N GLU A 269 -21.61 -14.88 -11.52
CA GLU A 269 -23.03 -14.75 -11.17
C GLU A 269 -23.27 -13.56 -10.22
N VAL A 270 -22.42 -13.42 -9.20
CA VAL A 270 -22.51 -12.30 -8.23
C VAL A 270 -22.26 -10.95 -8.89
N ARG A 271 -21.28 -10.84 -9.79
CA ARG A 271 -21.03 -9.61 -10.58
C ARG A 271 -22.26 -9.26 -11.42
N ALA A 272 -22.83 -10.24 -12.12
CA ALA A 272 -24.04 -10.04 -12.92
C ALA A 272 -25.23 -9.58 -12.06
N PHE A 273 -25.46 -10.21 -10.93
CA PHE A 273 -26.48 -9.79 -9.96
C PHE A 273 -26.23 -8.36 -9.46
N THR A 274 -24.99 -8.05 -9.08
CA THR A 274 -24.62 -6.70 -8.58
C THR A 274 -24.95 -5.62 -9.61
N GLN A 275 -24.61 -5.86 -10.88
CA GLN A 275 -24.84 -4.89 -11.97
C GLN A 275 -26.30 -4.78 -12.39
N ASN A 276 -27.00 -5.89 -12.49
CA ASN A 276 -28.30 -5.95 -13.17
C ASN A 276 -29.48 -5.88 -12.22
N GLU A 277 -29.31 -6.17 -10.93
CA GLU A 277 -30.39 -6.21 -9.95
C GLU A 277 -30.10 -5.35 -8.72
N TYR A 278 -28.93 -5.48 -8.08
CA TYR A 278 -28.62 -4.78 -6.84
C TYR A 278 -28.40 -3.28 -7.08
N ALA A 279 -27.60 -2.89 -8.07
CA ALA A 279 -27.38 -1.47 -8.38
C ALA A 279 -28.67 -0.74 -8.78
N PRO A 280 -29.53 -1.27 -9.67
CA PRO A 280 -30.84 -0.66 -9.94
C PRO A 280 -31.76 -0.58 -8.72
N ALA A 281 -31.70 -1.57 -7.81
CA ALA A 281 -32.49 -1.53 -6.59
C ALA A 281 -32.04 -0.40 -5.66
N LEU A 282 -30.74 -0.24 -5.43
CA LEU A 282 -30.22 0.87 -4.63
C LEU A 282 -30.56 2.24 -5.24
N LEU A 283 -30.50 2.37 -6.57
CA LEU A 283 -30.87 3.60 -7.28
C LEU A 283 -32.37 3.95 -7.13
N LYS A 284 -33.25 2.94 -7.05
CA LYS A 284 -34.69 3.18 -6.80
C LYS A 284 -34.98 3.67 -5.37
N GLY A 285 -34.18 3.22 -4.38
CA GLY A 285 -34.36 3.57 -2.98
C GLY A 285 -35.80 3.31 -2.50
N ASP A 286 -36.46 4.31 -1.93
CA ASP A 286 -37.83 4.20 -1.39
C ASP A 286 -38.91 3.97 -2.46
N GLN A 287 -38.58 4.00 -3.75
CA GLN A 287 -39.47 3.63 -4.83
C GLN A 287 -39.62 2.11 -5.03
N LEU A 288 -38.79 1.32 -4.35
CA LEU A 288 -38.95 -0.15 -4.36
C LEU A 288 -40.26 -0.55 -3.67
N SER A 289 -41.03 -1.38 -4.33
CA SER A 289 -42.13 -2.07 -3.65
C SER A 289 -41.58 -3.03 -2.59
N THR A 290 -42.38 -3.36 -1.59
CA THR A 290 -42.01 -4.34 -0.55
C THR A 290 -41.60 -5.69 -1.18
N ALA A 291 -42.29 -6.10 -2.25
CA ALA A 291 -41.99 -7.36 -2.94
C ALA A 291 -40.61 -7.31 -3.61
N GLU A 292 -40.27 -6.24 -4.33
CA GLU A 292 -38.96 -6.04 -4.96
C GLU A 292 -37.83 -5.99 -3.92
N LYS A 293 -38.02 -5.23 -2.83
CA LYS A 293 -37.04 -5.11 -1.74
C LYS A 293 -36.76 -6.45 -1.09
N ASN A 294 -37.82 -7.24 -0.81
CA ASN A 294 -37.68 -8.59 -0.25
C ASN A 294 -36.95 -9.53 -1.21
N ALA A 295 -37.24 -9.49 -2.51
CA ALA A 295 -36.57 -10.32 -3.50
C ALA A 295 -35.06 -10.03 -3.60
N VAL A 296 -34.68 -8.75 -3.62
CA VAL A 296 -33.27 -8.35 -3.62
C VAL A 296 -32.58 -8.73 -2.31
N ALA A 297 -33.20 -8.48 -1.15
CA ALA A 297 -32.68 -8.84 0.16
C ALA A 297 -32.43 -10.36 0.28
N GLN A 298 -33.33 -11.19 -0.29
CA GLN A 298 -33.15 -12.65 -0.29
C GLN A 298 -31.93 -13.06 -1.13
N LYS A 299 -31.75 -12.51 -2.33
CA LYS A 299 -30.56 -12.80 -3.14
C LYS A 299 -29.26 -12.33 -2.48
N LEU A 300 -29.26 -11.13 -1.87
CA LEU A 300 -28.15 -10.64 -1.07
C LEU A 300 -27.80 -11.62 0.04
N ALA A 301 -28.78 -12.16 0.75
CA ALA A 301 -28.59 -13.16 1.79
C ALA A 301 -28.01 -14.47 1.23
N ASP A 302 -28.58 -14.95 0.11
CA ASP A 302 -28.19 -16.23 -0.50
C ASP A 302 -26.72 -16.26 -0.92
N TYR A 303 -26.15 -15.13 -1.40
CA TYR A 303 -24.75 -15.03 -1.82
C TYR A 303 -23.79 -14.63 -0.68
N SER A 304 -24.21 -13.78 0.26
CA SER A 304 -23.29 -13.21 1.26
C SER A 304 -23.24 -13.97 2.59
N GLY A 305 -24.19 -14.90 2.81
CA GLY A 305 -24.29 -15.68 4.06
C GLY A 305 -24.89 -14.92 5.25
N LEU A 306 -25.25 -13.66 5.10
CA LEU A 306 -26.05 -12.93 6.08
C LEU A 306 -27.55 -13.26 5.93
N SER A 307 -28.37 -12.93 6.94
CA SER A 307 -29.82 -13.16 6.85
C SER A 307 -30.53 -12.12 5.98
N GLN A 308 -31.65 -12.49 5.36
CA GLN A 308 -32.52 -11.56 4.66
C GLN A 308 -33.00 -10.42 5.58
N ASP A 309 -33.35 -10.73 6.83
CA ASP A 309 -33.76 -9.77 7.84
C ASP A 309 -32.67 -8.74 8.16
N PHE A 310 -31.39 -9.16 8.17
CA PHE A 310 -30.26 -8.26 8.33
C PHE A 310 -30.21 -7.23 7.19
N TYR A 311 -30.32 -7.68 5.94
CA TYR A 311 -30.35 -6.79 4.78
C TYR A 311 -31.57 -5.85 4.76
N LEU A 312 -32.72 -6.36 5.18
CA LEU A 312 -33.95 -5.50 5.27
C LEU A 312 -33.79 -4.43 6.34
N LYS A 313 -33.17 -4.74 7.49
CA LYS A 313 -32.89 -3.77 8.56
C LYS A 313 -31.82 -2.74 8.16
N ALA A 314 -30.86 -3.15 7.34
CA ALA A 314 -29.81 -2.29 6.79
C ALA A 314 -30.26 -1.51 5.53
N ASP A 315 -31.51 -1.57 5.17
CA ASP A 315 -32.03 -0.98 3.92
C ASP A 315 -31.22 -1.39 2.68
N LEU A 316 -30.86 -2.66 2.60
CA LEU A 316 -29.98 -3.30 1.61
C LEU A 316 -28.53 -2.83 1.64
N ARG A 317 -28.14 -1.94 2.55
CA ARG A 317 -26.83 -1.23 2.62
C ARG A 317 -25.99 -1.70 3.80
N VAL A 318 -25.35 -2.85 3.67
CA VAL A 318 -24.46 -3.42 4.69
C VAL A 318 -23.03 -2.91 4.45
N THR A 319 -22.44 -2.24 5.46
CA THR A 319 -21.05 -1.79 5.42
C THR A 319 -20.09 -2.96 5.60
N ASN A 320 -18.82 -2.79 5.22
CA ASN A 320 -17.80 -3.81 5.42
C ASN A 320 -17.59 -4.12 6.92
N GLY A 321 -17.65 -3.10 7.78
CA GLY A 321 -17.53 -3.26 9.23
C GLY A 321 -18.63 -4.15 9.83
N GLU A 322 -19.88 -3.94 9.40
CA GLU A 322 -21.02 -4.76 9.79
C GLU A 322 -20.88 -6.20 9.24
N TYR A 323 -20.42 -6.32 7.99
CA TYR A 323 -20.27 -7.61 7.34
C TYR A 323 -19.28 -8.53 8.07
N PHE A 324 -18.05 -8.07 8.32
CA PHE A 324 -17.05 -8.93 8.96
C PHE A 324 -17.34 -9.20 10.43
N GLN A 325 -18.12 -8.35 11.10
CA GLN A 325 -18.63 -8.58 12.44
C GLN A 325 -19.77 -9.63 12.47
N GLU A 326 -20.66 -9.62 11.47
CA GLU A 326 -21.89 -10.41 11.50
C GLU A 326 -21.72 -11.84 10.96
N LEU A 327 -20.89 -12.05 9.93
CA LEU A 327 -20.84 -13.31 9.17
C LEU A 327 -20.68 -14.57 10.05
N LEU A 328 -19.84 -14.51 11.07
CA LEU A 328 -19.53 -15.62 11.99
C LEU A 328 -19.89 -15.32 13.45
N ARG A 329 -20.73 -14.30 13.69
CA ARG A 329 -21.17 -13.92 15.04
C ARG A 329 -21.82 -15.07 15.82
N ASP A 330 -22.56 -15.93 15.12
CA ASP A 330 -23.18 -17.13 15.67
C ASP A 330 -22.16 -18.12 16.27
N LYS A 331 -20.90 -18.05 15.81
CA LYS A 331 -19.78 -18.87 16.30
C LYS A 331 -18.90 -18.13 17.31
N GLY A 332 -19.24 -16.90 17.69
CA GLY A 332 -18.40 -16.06 18.52
C GLY A 332 -17.12 -15.56 17.83
N LEU A 333 -17.12 -15.49 16.50
CA LEU A 333 -15.97 -15.13 15.69
C LEU A 333 -16.25 -13.88 14.84
N THR A 334 -15.17 -13.18 14.47
CA THR A 334 -15.13 -12.16 13.42
C THR A 334 -14.17 -12.60 12.30
N VAL A 335 -14.39 -12.10 11.07
CA VAL A 335 -13.45 -12.33 9.95
C VAL A 335 -12.52 -11.13 9.75
N GLY A 336 -11.34 -11.36 9.16
CA GLY A 336 -10.37 -10.31 8.92
C GLY A 336 -10.80 -9.31 7.84
N ARG A 337 -10.50 -8.03 8.05
CA ARG A 337 -10.66 -6.98 7.03
C ARG A 337 -9.58 -7.08 5.96
N LEU A 338 -8.34 -7.31 6.37
CA LEU A 338 -7.23 -7.46 5.42
C LEU A 338 -7.29 -8.80 4.68
N ASP A 339 -7.70 -9.88 5.35
CA ASP A 339 -7.94 -11.18 4.72
C ASP A 339 -9.07 -11.89 5.44
N SER A 340 -10.20 -11.97 4.79
CA SER A 340 -11.40 -12.53 5.38
C SER A 340 -11.39 -14.06 5.55
N ARG A 341 -10.33 -14.75 5.13
CA ARG A 341 -10.06 -16.15 5.47
C ARG A 341 -9.65 -16.30 6.94
N PHE A 342 -8.93 -15.29 7.48
CA PHE A 342 -8.56 -15.28 8.89
C PHE A 342 -9.78 -15.03 9.78
N THR A 343 -9.82 -15.72 10.90
CA THR A 343 -10.87 -15.54 11.91
C THR A 343 -10.24 -15.31 13.28
N GLY A 344 -10.88 -14.49 14.08
CA GLY A 344 -10.50 -14.20 15.46
C GLY A 344 -11.69 -14.31 16.41
N ILE A 345 -11.42 -14.45 17.71
CA ILE A 345 -12.45 -14.38 18.73
C ILE A 345 -13.06 -12.98 18.71
N ASN A 346 -14.37 -12.89 18.64
CA ASN A 346 -15.08 -11.63 18.67
C ASN A 346 -15.07 -11.09 20.10
N GLU A 347 -14.44 -9.93 20.31
CA GLU A 347 -14.28 -9.33 21.63
C GLU A 347 -15.59 -8.76 22.21
N ASP A 348 -16.50 -8.32 21.34
CA ASP A 348 -17.82 -7.80 21.72
C ASP A 348 -18.89 -8.26 20.73
N LEU A 349 -19.63 -9.30 21.12
CA LEU A 349 -20.70 -9.86 20.31
C LEU A 349 -21.89 -8.92 20.10
N LEU A 350 -22.02 -7.86 20.87
CA LEU A 350 -23.08 -6.85 20.74
C LEU A 350 -22.65 -5.65 19.92
N SER A 351 -21.34 -5.51 19.64
CA SER A 351 -20.84 -4.44 18.81
C SER A 351 -21.36 -4.57 17.36
N GLN A 352 -21.59 -3.43 16.72
CA GLN A 352 -21.91 -3.36 15.30
C GLN A 352 -20.64 -3.58 14.43
N PHE A 353 -19.47 -3.27 14.94
CA PHE A 353 -18.19 -3.35 14.24
C PHE A 353 -17.20 -4.18 15.05
N SER A 354 -16.30 -4.91 14.36
CA SER A 354 -15.18 -5.56 15.01
C SER A 354 -14.16 -4.55 15.52
N LEU A 355 -13.58 -4.80 16.69
CA LEU A 355 -12.56 -3.96 17.32
C LEU A 355 -11.15 -4.29 16.83
N THR A 356 -10.94 -5.47 16.25
CA THR A 356 -9.63 -5.97 15.81
C THR A 356 -9.68 -6.53 14.39
N ASP A 357 -8.51 -6.73 13.79
CA ASP A 357 -8.37 -7.41 12.51
C ASP A 357 -7.60 -8.72 12.73
N PRO A 358 -8.25 -9.89 12.61
CA PRO A 358 -7.63 -11.19 12.84
C PRO A 358 -6.35 -11.45 12.05
N GLN A 359 -6.23 -10.96 10.81
CA GLN A 359 -4.98 -11.11 10.08
C GLN A 359 -3.88 -10.24 10.67
N SER A 360 -4.19 -8.97 10.96
CA SER A 360 -3.23 -8.06 11.61
C SER A 360 -2.68 -8.65 12.91
N ASP A 361 -3.56 -9.19 13.75
CA ASP A 361 -3.17 -9.79 15.03
C ASP A 361 -2.32 -11.05 14.84
N ALA A 362 -2.62 -11.84 13.80
CA ALA A 362 -1.91 -13.08 13.52
C ALA A 362 -0.48 -12.87 13.00
N ILE A 363 -0.23 -11.79 12.21
CA ILE A 363 1.01 -11.65 11.47
C ILE A 363 1.88 -10.47 11.90
N SER A 364 1.34 -9.42 12.56
CA SER A 364 2.14 -8.24 12.92
C SER A 364 3.30 -8.55 13.88
N PRO A 365 3.11 -9.33 14.96
CA PRO A 365 4.22 -9.64 15.86
C PRO A 365 5.38 -10.37 15.17
N PRO A 366 5.16 -11.46 14.40
CA PRO A 366 6.25 -12.14 13.71
C PRO A 366 6.95 -11.26 12.66
N TYR A 367 6.19 -10.51 11.84
CA TYR A 367 6.79 -9.63 10.83
C TYR A 367 7.66 -8.55 11.45
N ILE A 368 7.16 -7.84 12.45
CA ILE A 368 7.88 -6.72 13.08
C ILE A 368 9.12 -7.22 13.80
N ALA A 369 9.02 -8.28 14.59
CA ALA A 369 10.14 -8.79 15.37
C ALA A 369 11.24 -9.36 14.45
N ALA A 370 10.85 -10.23 13.53
CA ALA A 370 11.81 -10.88 12.63
C ALA A 370 12.46 -9.89 11.64
N PHE A 371 11.69 -8.90 11.14
CA PHE A 371 12.26 -7.87 10.28
C PHE A 371 13.26 -6.99 11.03
N LYS A 372 12.96 -6.57 12.26
CA LYS A 372 13.91 -5.79 13.08
C LYS A 372 15.18 -6.58 13.39
N ASP A 373 15.04 -7.88 13.69
CA ASP A 373 16.22 -8.74 13.89
C ASP A 373 17.09 -8.80 12.63
N TYR A 374 16.48 -9.06 11.47
CA TYR A 374 17.15 -9.05 10.17
C TYR A 374 17.81 -7.69 9.85
N LEU A 375 17.12 -6.59 10.12
CA LEU A 375 17.59 -5.23 9.87
C LEU A 375 18.90 -4.93 10.65
N TYR A 376 18.93 -5.27 11.94
CA TYR A 376 20.07 -4.94 12.78
C TYR A 376 21.19 -5.98 12.71
N ASN A 377 20.86 -7.26 12.55
CA ASN A 377 21.85 -8.33 12.60
C ASN A 377 22.37 -8.75 11.23
N ASP A 378 21.56 -8.73 10.17
CA ASP A 378 21.96 -9.14 8.81
C ASP A 378 22.30 -7.94 7.92
N LEU A 379 21.43 -6.90 7.89
CA LEU A 379 21.67 -5.67 7.12
C LEU A 379 22.64 -4.70 7.83
N LYS A 380 23.06 -5.01 9.06
CA LYS A 380 24.09 -4.28 9.81
C LYS A 380 23.76 -2.85 10.17
N VAL A 381 22.47 -2.52 10.23
CA VAL A 381 22.04 -1.21 10.72
C VAL A 381 22.40 -1.07 12.20
N ARG A 382 22.82 0.11 12.61
CA ARG A 382 23.17 0.44 13.99
C ARG A 382 21.95 0.28 14.91
N LYS A 383 22.12 -0.39 16.06
CA LYS A 383 21.02 -0.73 16.99
C LYS A 383 20.42 0.44 17.76
N ASP A 384 21.09 1.59 17.79
CA ASP A 384 20.61 2.85 18.40
C ASP A 384 19.68 3.63 17.47
N LEU A 385 19.54 3.24 16.20
CA LEU A 385 18.57 3.81 15.28
C LEU A 385 17.22 3.12 15.42
N THR A 386 16.17 3.90 15.64
CA THR A 386 14.81 3.37 15.77
C THR A 386 14.13 3.27 14.40
N TYR A 387 13.76 2.06 14.01
CA TYR A 387 12.93 1.81 12.81
C TYR A 387 11.44 1.95 13.17
N THR A 388 10.77 2.93 12.56
CA THR A 388 9.34 3.22 12.77
C THR A 388 8.50 2.42 11.76
N THR A 389 7.65 1.51 12.24
CA THR A 389 6.84 0.63 11.37
C THR A 389 5.61 1.32 10.79
N SER A 390 5.02 2.25 11.53
CA SER A 390 3.87 3.07 11.10
C SER A 390 3.90 4.44 11.77
N ALA A 391 3.44 5.45 11.08
CA ALA A 391 3.27 6.79 11.63
C ALA A 391 1.83 7.09 12.07
N SER A 392 0.86 6.19 11.86
CA SER A 392 -0.55 6.42 12.19
C SER A 392 -0.82 6.69 13.68
N THR A 393 0.06 6.18 14.56
CA THR A 393 -0.03 6.39 16.02
C THR A 393 0.82 7.57 16.52
N ARG A 394 1.50 8.28 15.61
CA ARG A 394 2.33 9.43 15.98
C ARG A 394 1.44 10.60 16.40
N GLU A 395 1.76 11.25 17.52
CA GLU A 395 1.07 12.46 17.95
C GLU A 395 1.10 13.55 16.86
N GLY A 396 -0.06 14.16 16.60
CA GLY A 396 -0.21 15.17 15.55
C GLY A 396 -0.22 14.63 14.12
N PHE A 397 -0.34 13.31 13.95
CA PHE A 397 -0.52 12.73 12.61
C PHE A 397 -1.82 13.23 11.98
N ALA A 398 -1.69 13.89 10.82
CA ALA A 398 -2.82 14.33 9.99
C ALA A 398 -2.39 14.22 8.53
N TRP A 399 -3.11 13.40 7.77
CA TRP A 399 -2.86 13.20 6.35
C TRP A 399 -3.69 14.17 5.52
N ASP A 400 -3.04 14.93 4.64
CA ASP A 400 -3.75 15.78 3.67
C ASP A 400 -4.23 14.92 2.48
N TRP A 401 -5.52 14.66 2.44
CA TRP A 401 -6.14 13.88 1.36
C TRP A 401 -6.36 14.68 0.08
N LYS A 402 -6.01 15.95 0.03
CA LYS A 402 -6.13 16.76 -1.19
C LYS A 402 -5.19 16.26 -2.27
N HIS A 403 -5.70 16.29 -3.49
CA HIS A 403 -4.94 15.95 -4.67
C HIS A 403 -5.24 16.96 -5.78
N ALA A 404 -4.20 17.37 -6.51
CA ALA A 404 -4.34 18.31 -7.62
C ALA A 404 -5.35 17.79 -8.65
N GLY A 405 -6.29 18.65 -9.09
CA GLY A 405 -7.37 18.26 -10.00
C GLY A 405 -8.64 17.73 -9.33
N ASN A 406 -8.60 17.39 -8.05
CA ASN A 406 -9.77 16.92 -7.29
C ASN A 406 -10.43 18.06 -6.48
N VAL A 407 -10.45 19.28 -7.02
CA VAL A 407 -11.03 20.45 -6.37
C VAL A 407 -12.02 21.10 -7.32
N ILE A 408 -13.29 21.24 -6.88
CA ILE A 408 -14.34 21.95 -7.60
C ILE A 408 -14.74 23.15 -6.75
N TRP A 409 -14.62 24.37 -7.28
CA TRP A 409 -14.96 25.63 -6.60
C TRP A 409 -14.34 25.75 -5.19
N ASN A 410 -13.09 25.36 -5.02
CA ASN A 410 -12.40 25.31 -3.72
C ASN A 410 -12.96 24.28 -2.72
N MET A 411 -13.89 23.43 -3.12
CA MET A 411 -14.34 22.30 -2.33
C MET A 411 -13.50 21.07 -2.66
N GLN A 412 -13.03 20.39 -1.63
CA GLN A 412 -12.42 19.09 -1.79
C GLN A 412 -13.50 18.06 -2.13
N VAL A 413 -13.31 17.33 -3.21
CA VAL A 413 -14.10 16.14 -3.55
C VAL A 413 -13.34 14.89 -3.07
N VAL A 414 -14.01 13.75 -3.11
CA VAL A 414 -13.37 12.47 -2.80
C VAL A 414 -12.18 12.25 -3.71
N THR A 415 -11.06 11.91 -3.10
CA THR A 415 -9.79 11.86 -3.81
C THR A 415 -9.66 10.61 -4.67
N THR A 416 -9.26 10.80 -5.91
CA THR A 416 -8.96 9.73 -6.88
C THR A 416 -7.67 10.05 -7.62
N THR A 417 -6.85 9.05 -7.89
CA THR A 417 -5.63 9.13 -8.73
C THR A 417 -5.79 8.42 -10.07
N LEU A 418 -7.00 7.92 -10.35
CA LEU A 418 -7.32 7.25 -11.61
C LEU A 418 -7.08 8.14 -12.85
N PRO A 419 -7.41 9.46 -12.82
CA PRO A 419 -7.11 10.36 -13.94
C PRO A 419 -5.61 10.49 -14.23
N ASP A 420 -4.75 10.43 -13.21
CA ASP A 420 -3.30 10.51 -13.40
C ASP A 420 -2.76 9.29 -14.12
N MET A 421 -3.16 8.09 -13.69
CA MET A 421 -2.78 6.85 -14.38
C MET A 421 -3.32 6.83 -15.81
N THR A 422 -4.56 7.27 -16.02
CA THR A 422 -5.15 7.40 -17.36
C THR A 422 -4.33 8.34 -18.24
N SER A 423 -3.94 9.49 -17.71
CA SER A 423 -3.10 10.46 -18.41
C SER A 423 -1.71 9.91 -18.74
N ALA A 424 -1.09 9.22 -17.77
CA ALA A 424 0.23 8.60 -17.97
C ALA A 424 0.19 7.54 -19.09
N MET A 425 -0.83 6.69 -19.13
CA MET A 425 -0.99 5.68 -20.18
C MET A 425 -1.26 6.29 -21.56
N LYS A 426 -2.05 7.36 -21.63
CA LYS A 426 -2.29 8.07 -22.90
C LYS A 426 -1.04 8.78 -23.45
N ARG A 427 -0.14 9.23 -22.58
CA ARG A 427 1.12 9.90 -22.94
C ARG A 427 2.28 8.94 -23.17
N ASN A 428 2.22 7.77 -22.57
CA ASN A 428 3.15 6.65 -22.79
C ASN A 428 2.36 5.39 -23.19
N PRO A 429 2.11 5.19 -24.49
CA PRO A 429 1.33 4.04 -24.97
C PRO A 429 1.98 2.67 -24.69
N ASP A 430 3.28 2.65 -24.38
CA ASP A 430 4.01 1.42 -24.05
C ASP A 430 3.97 1.08 -22.55
N LEU A 431 3.46 1.99 -21.71
CA LEU A 431 3.32 1.74 -20.28
C LEU A 431 2.39 0.56 -20.02
N LYS A 432 2.89 -0.44 -19.29
CA LYS A 432 2.12 -1.61 -18.88
C LYS A 432 1.77 -1.54 -17.40
N ILE A 433 0.57 -1.99 -17.04
CA ILE A 433 0.08 -2.04 -15.66
C ILE A 433 -0.26 -3.48 -15.32
N LEU A 434 0.34 -4.01 -14.25
CA LEU A 434 -0.01 -5.30 -13.67
C LEU A 434 -0.77 -5.08 -12.36
N ILE A 435 -1.99 -5.57 -12.27
CA ILE A 435 -2.85 -5.43 -11.09
C ILE A 435 -3.09 -6.81 -10.49
N LEU A 436 -2.76 -6.94 -9.21
CA LEU A 436 -2.82 -8.18 -8.44
C LEU A 436 -3.86 -8.01 -7.32
N ASN A 437 -4.98 -8.73 -7.40
CA ASN A 437 -6.12 -8.58 -6.51
C ASN A 437 -6.39 -9.86 -5.71
N GLY A 438 -6.59 -9.72 -4.41
CA GLY A 438 -7.07 -10.81 -3.55
C GLY A 438 -8.60 -10.88 -3.54
N TYR A 439 -9.17 -12.08 -3.72
CA TYR A 439 -10.63 -12.26 -3.66
C TYR A 439 -11.22 -12.03 -2.26
N TYR A 440 -10.41 -12.19 -1.22
CA TYR A 440 -10.81 -12.12 0.19
C TYR A 440 -10.35 -10.82 0.88
N ASP A 441 -9.96 -9.81 0.08
CA ASP A 441 -9.52 -8.49 0.55
C ASP A 441 -10.72 -7.57 0.76
N LEU A 442 -11.08 -7.31 2.03
CA LEU A 442 -12.14 -6.36 2.40
C LEU A 442 -11.60 -4.93 2.66
N ALA A 443 -10.29 -4.71 2.49
CA ALA A 443 -9.68 -3.39 2.62
C ALA A 443 -9.64 -2.64 1.28
N THR A 444 -9.29 -3.34 0.19
CA THR A 444 -9.24 -2.79 -1.18
C THR A 444 -9.84 -3.82 -2.14
N VAL A 445 -11.15 -3.78 -2.24
CA VAL A 445 -11.95 -4.83 -2.87
C VAL A 445 -11.72 -4.93 -4.38
N PHE A 446 -11.53 -6.15 -4.90
CA PHE A 446 -11.20 -6.42 -6.30
C PHE A 446 -12.22 -5.84 -7.29
N TYR A 447 -13.52 -5.86 -6.96
CA TYR A 447 -14.56 -5.34 -7.85
C TYR A 447 -14.55 -3.80 -7.93
N GLY A 448 -14.09 -3.12 -6.89
CA GLY A 448 -13.80 -1.68 -6.93
C GLY A 448 -12.70 -1.35 -7.94
N VAL A 449 -11.68 -2.19 -8.03
CA VAL A 449 -10.62 -2.08 -9.03
C VAL A 449 -11.17 -2.31 -10.43
N GLU A 450 -11.95 -3.38 -10.65
CA GLU A 450 -12.62 -3.66 -11.94
C GLU A 450 -13.46 -2.45 -12.39
N ARG A 451 -14.25 -1.88 -11.47
CA ARG A 451 -15.03 -0.68 -11.73
C ARG A 451 -14.13 0.50 -12.14
N SER A 452 -13.07 0.77 -11.40
CA SER A 452 -12.13 1.86 -11.72
C SER A 452 -11.56 1.70 -13.13
N ILE A 453 -11.04 0.54 -13.48
CA ILE A 453 -10.47 0.26 -14.81
C ILE A 453 -11.51 0.41 -15.92
N ASN A 454 -12.76 0.01 -15.67
CA ASN A 454 -13.85 0.15 -16.64
C ASN A 454 -14.28 1.61 -16.84
N HIS A 455 -13.93 2.53 -15.93
CA HIS A 455 -14.26 3.95 -15.99
C HIS A 455 -13.09 4.85 -16.41
N MET A 456 -11.94 4.31 -16.81
CA MET A 456 -10.78 5.10 -17.25
C MET A 456 -11.01 5.85 -18.57
N GLY A 457 -11.95 5.42 -19.41
CA GLY A 457 -12.13 6.01 -20.74
C GLY A 457 -10.89 5.89 -21.62
N LEU A 458 -10.18 4.78 -21.52
CA LEU A 458 -9.05 4.46 -22.39
C LEU A 458 -9.53 3.88 -23.72
N ASP A 459 -8.75 4.16 -24.77
CA ASP A 459 -8.87 3.45 -26.04
C ASP A 459 -8.72 1.94 -25.81
N PRO A 460 -9.48 1.09 -26.51
CA PRO A 460 -9.40 -0.36 -26.37
C PRO A 460 -7.99 -0.94 -26.54
N GLU A 461 -7.15 -0.37 -27.41
CA GLU A 461 -5.77 -0.82 -27.58
C GLU A 461 -4.91 -0.52 -26.36
N LEU A 462 -5.04 0.68 -25.76
CA LEU A 462 -4.36 1.03 -24.53
C LEU A 462 -4.85 0.19 -23.34
N LYS A 463 -6.13 -0.17 -23.32
CA LYS A 463 -6.70 -1.00 -22.25
C LYS A 463 -6.05 -2.39 -22.20
N LYS A 464 -5.55 -2.93 -23.33
CA LYS A 464 -4.81 -4.20 -23.39
C LYS A 464 -3.49 -4.16 -22.58
N ASN A 465 -2.97 -2.97 -22.26
CA ASN A 465 -1.78 -2.79 -21.45
C ASN A 465 -2.05 -2.98 -19.95
N ILE A 466 -3.31 -3.16 -19.54
CA ILE A 466 -3.69 -3.44 -18.16
C ILE A 466 -3.95 -4.94 -18.02
N ILE A 467 -3.11 -5.60 -17.23
CA ILE A 467 -3.19 -7.03 -16.93
C ILE A 467 -3.72 -7.19 -15.51
N MET A 468 -4.86 -7.84 -15.34
CA MET A 468 -5.45 -8.12 -14.03
C MET A 468 -5.29 -9.58 -13.67
N LYS A 469 -4.85 -9.85 -12.45
CA LYS A 469 -4.68 -11.19 -11.88
C LYS A 469 -5.39 -11.27 -10.53
N TYR A 470 -5.92 -12.45 -10.22
CA TYR A 470 -6.69 -12.70 -8.99
C TYR A 470 -6.07 -13.83 -8.19
N TYR A 471 -6.20 -13.74 -6.87
CA TYR A 471 -5.59 -14.66 -5.92
C TYR A 471 -6.61 -15.10 -4.87
N GLU A 472 -6.61 -16.38 -4.52
CA GLU A 472 -7.42 -16.93 -3.42
C GLU A 472 -6.80 -16.59 -2.06
N ALA A 473 -6.61 -15.30 -1.83
CA ALA A 473 -6.02 -14.70 -0.64
C ALA A 473 -6.62 -13.31 -0.42
N GLY A 474 -6.25 -12.65 0.68
CA GLY A 474 -6.66 -11.27 0.97
C GLY A 474 -5.66 -10.22 0.52
N HIS A 475 -5.57 -9.13 1.30
CA HIS A 475 -4.79 -7.92 1.03
C HIS A 475 -3.30 -8.19 0.87
N MET A 476 -2.74 -8.99 1.78
CA MET A 476 -1.34 -9.42 1.76
C MET A 476 -1.27 -10.83 1.17
N MET A 477 -1.57 -10.96 -0.14
CA MET A 477 -1.68 -12.27 -0.82
C MET A 477 -0.42 -13.14 -0.70
N TYR A 478 0.70 -12.53 -0.39
CA TYR A 478 1.98 -13.19 -0.13
C TYR A 478 2.07 -13.84 1.27
N THR A 479 1.02 -13.82 2.09
CA THR A 479 0.92 -14.67 3.29
C THR A 479 0.53 -16.11 2.94
N HIS A 480 -0.12 -16.31 1.79
CA HIS A 480 -0.57 -17.60 1.29
C HIS A 480 0.43 -18.19 0.28
N ILE A 481 1.09 -19.30 0.61
CA ILE A 481 2.18 -19.88 -0.21
C ILE A 481 1.79 -20.14 -1.67
N PRO A 482 0.62 -20.73 -2.01
CA PRO A 482 0.22 -20.90 -3.41
C PRO A 482 0.08 -19.56 -4.15
N SER A 483 -0.48 -18.55 -3.48
CA SER A 483 -0.60 -17.20 -4.03
C SER A 483 0.76 -16.54 -4.19
N MET A 484 1.71 -16.75 -3.27
CA MET A 484 3.08 -16.24 -3.37
C MET A 484 3.82 -16.83 -4.58
N ALA A 485 3.66 -18.14 -4.84
CA ALA A 485 4.22 -18.79 -6.02
C ALA A 485 3.63 -18.21 -7.33
N LYS A 486 2.31 -17.98 -7.35
CA LYS A 486 1.63 -17.34 -8.47
C LYS A 486 2.06 -15.88 -8.65
N PHE A 487 2.21 -15.12 -7.55
CA PHE A 487 2.72 -13.74 -7.54
C PHE A 487 4.10 -13.67 -8.20
N LYS A 488 5.03 -14.53 -7.76
CA LYS A 488 6.38 -14.62 -8.35
C LYS A 488 6.30 -14.83 -9.86
N LYS A 489 5.51 -15.80 -10.31
CA LYS A 489 5.33 -16.10 -11.72
C LYS A 489 4.77 -14.92 -12.50
N ASP A 490 3.68 -14.32 -12.03
CA ASP A 490 3.00 -13.22 -12.71
C ASP A 490 3.90 -11.97 -12.82
N VAL A 491 4.68 -11.67 -11.75
CA VAL A 491 5.62 -10.52 -11.74
C VAL A 491 6.85 -10.79 -12.60
N ASP A 492 7.39 -12.00 -12.58
CA ASP A 492 8.53 -12.36 -13.45
C ASP A 492 8.16 -12.25 -14.93
N GLU A 493 7.02 -12.83 -15.31
CA GLU A 493 6.52 -12.75 -16.70
C GLU A 493 6.32 -11.30 -17.13
N PHE A 494 5.78 -10.47 -16.24
CA PHE A 494 5.56 -9.04 -16.50
C PHE A 494 6.88 -8.29 -16.73
N ILE A 495 7.88 -8.48 -15.85
CA ILE A 495 9.20 -7.84 -16.00
C ILE A 495 9.90 -8.33 -17.28
N ASP A 496 9.87 -9.64 -17.56
CA ASP A 496 10.51 -10.21 -18.76
C ASP A 496 9.89 -9.66 -20.07
N GLN A 497 8.56 -9.46 -20.09
CA GLN A 497 7.86 -8.95 -21.28
C GLN A 497 8.04 -7.44 -21.51
N THR A 498 8.37 -6.67 -20.46
CA THR A 498 8.37 -5.21 -20.49
C THR A 498 9.76 -4.58 -20.34
N SER A 499 10.80 -5.40 -20.18
CA SER A 499 12.20 -4.92 -20.03
C SER A 499 12.95 -4.76 -21.38
N ASN A 500 12.35 -5.18 -22.50
CA ASN A 500 12.96 -5.15 -23.82
C ASN A 500 12.70 -3.84 -24.56
#